data_48ddf2e017b369ca54515abc0294902d
#
_entry.id   48ddf2e017b369ca54515abc0294902d
#
_cell.length_a   1.000
_cell.length_b   1.000
_cell.length_c   1.000
_cell.angle_alpha   90.00
_cell.angle_beta   90.00
_cell.angle_gamma   90.00
#
_symmetry.space_group_name_H-M   'P 1'
#
loop_
_entity.id
_entity.type
_entity.pdbx_description
1 polymer ?
#
loop_
_entity_poly.entity_id
_entity_poly.type
_entity_poly.pdbx_seq_one_letter_code
_entity_poly.pdbx_strand_id
1 'polypeptide(L)'
;MKTKRPWIFIGLLVLAVAALFLWSRVRGFLEGEEFRRLVEEFAGGAVRGQAAIEPLRWDGAHVETGLLRLTGGEGSKVRSIHAENLRAKIDWAAVLSGAWRVEKFLAKNLRAEFGEGEATQTSNDWSPSAALAVLPARFEMGVVVIDRADLDFGETEIQKTALEVRPEGRGWKFNGSGGQFVCPWLPPLVIESFQADWSEGRVSIASSSLKLGTTGRISAVGKWPGAMEVKWSDVLPSDFPGGKWGANLDGKLAGSAQVEAGRVTGNFEWSGGSLRGVPILEKAADFTGREEFRRFPISKSTADFEIQNGNFAFRNVILESAGLLRVEGSLSISKNKDLLGELQVGVPPALLNGIPGARSRVFTREADGFVWTPVSVGGSIDAPTENLSSRLVAAAGGAALEAMDPVLQTVPEPARKAVDETINTLFDILGR
;
A
#
# COMPACT_ATOMS: atom_id res chain seq x y z
N MET A 1 29.31 21.58 -79.26
CA MET A 1 28.58 21.22 -78.09
C MET A 1 28.75 22.30 -77.01
N LYS A 2 27.70 23.05 -76.68
CA LYS A 2 27.75 24.26 -75.84
C LYS A 2 27.67 23.83 -74.35
N THR A 3 28.74 24.04 -73.61
CA THR A 3 28.81 23.96 -72.15
C THR A 3 28.08 25.10 -71.53
N LYS A 4 26.79 24.90 -71.29
CA LYS A 4 26.00 25.80 -70.48
C LYS A 4 25.72 25.16 -69.11
N ARG A 5 26.61 25.28 -68.13
CA ARG A 5 26.23 24.94 -66.74
C ARG A 5 27.18 25.40 -65.62
N PRO A 6 28.01 26.44 -65.71
CA PRO A 6 28.73 26.91 -64.53
C PRO A 6 27.81 27.68 -63.55
N TRP A 7 26.79 28.38 -64.05
CA TRP A 7 25.90 29.21 -63.21
C TRP A 7 25.01 28.42 -62.26
N ILE A 8 24.62 27.20 -62.62
CA ILE A 8 23.81 26.32 -61.74
C ILE A 8 24.68 25.85 -60.54
N PHE A 9 25.97 25.53 -60.78
CA PHE A 9 26.89 25.16 -59.73
C PHE A 9 27.22 26.33 -58.80
N ILE A 10 27.35 27.53 -59.32
CA ILE A 10 27.59 28.75 -58.52
C ILE A 10 26.31 29.05 -57.69
N GLY A 11 25.13 28.92 -58.25
CA GLY A 11 23.86 29.10 -57.54
C GLY A 11 23.69 28.06 -56.42
N LEU A 12 23.97 26.78 -56.69
CA LEU A 12 23.98 25.72 -55.68
C LEU A 12 25.00 25.94 -54.57
N LEU A 13 26.23 26.41 -54.93
CA LEU A 13 27.27 26.72 -53.96
C LEU A 13 26.88 27.90 -53.08
N VAL A 14 26.29 28.98 -53.63
CA VAL A 14 25.79 30.12 -52.85
C VAL A 14 24.66 29.71 -51.93
N LEU A 15 23.77 28.85 -52.41
CA LEU A 15 22.67 28.34 -51.61
C LEU A 15 23.15 27.41 -50.48
N ALA A 16 24.18 26.58 -50.75
CA ALA A 16 24.83 25.74 -49.74
C ALA A 16 25.57 26.57 -48.69
N VAL A 17 26.30 27.62 -49.11
CA VAL A 17 26.96 28.55 -48.19
C VAL A 17 25.95 29.35 -47.37
N ALA A 18 24.88 29.82 -47.97
CA ALA A 18 23.80 30.49 -47.27
C ALA A 18 23.10 29.55 -46.25
N ALA A 19 22.85 28.30 -46.65
CA ALA A 19 22.29 27.28 -45.75
C ALA A 19 23.22 26.94 -44.58
N LEU A 20 24.54 26.79 -44.84
CA LEU A 20 25.55 26.61 -43.80
C LEU A 20 25.67 27.80 -42.86
N PHE A 21 25.59 29.01 -43.40
CA PHE A 21 25.61 30.22 -42.59
C PHE A 21 24.35 30.35 -41.72
N LEU A 22 23.18 30.08 -42.29
CA LEU A 22 21.91 30.05 -41.59
C LEU A 22 21.92 28.98 -40.48
N TRP A 23 22.40 27.78 -40.81
CA TRP A 23 22.56 26.68 -39.88
C TRP A 23 23.50 27.05 -38.72
N SER A 24 24.66 27.67 -39.02
CA SER A 24 25.59 28.15 -38.00
C SER A 24 24.95 29.17 -37.05
N ARG A 25 24.12 30.08 -37.61
CA ARG A 25 23.39 31.08 -36.81
C ARG A 25 22.29 30.44 -35.94
N VAL A 26 21.53 29.49 -36.52
CA VAL A 26 20.51 28.74 -35.79
C VAL A 26 21.16 27.90 -34.67
N ARG A 27 22.26 27.23 -34.97
CA ARG A 27 22.99 26.44 -33.99
C ARG A 27 23.54 27.32 -32.86
N GLY A 28 24.17 28.46 -33.20
CA GLY A 28 24.66 29.40 -32.19
C GLY A 28 23.56 29.95 -31.29
N PHE A 29 22.35 30.17 -31.80
CA PHE A 29 21.19 30.55 -31.02
C PHE A 29 20.72 29.39 -30.10
N LEU A 30 20.60 28.16 -30.63
CA LEU A 30 20.15 26.99 -29.90
C LEU A 30 21.12 26.57 -28.78
N GLU A 31 22.42 26.78 -28.95
CA GLU A 31 23.46 26.54 -27.93
C GLU A 31 23.65 27.76 -26.98
N GLY A 32 22.99 28.89 -27.32
CA GLY A 32 23.13 30.16 -26.60
C GLY A 32 22.33 30.27 -25.34
N GLU A 33 22.70 31.24 -24.52
CA GLU A 33 22.02 31.61 -23.26
C GLU A 33 20.57 32.05 -23.47
N GLU A 34 20.25 32.68 -24.61
CA GLU A 34 18.93 33.17 -24.92
C GLU A 34 17.92 32.02 -25.08
N PHE A 35 18.30 30.97 -25.79
CA PHE A 35 17.46 29.79 -25.95
C PHE A 35 17.31 29.02 -24.63
N ARG A 36 18.39 28.90 -23.85
CA ARG A 36 18.34 28.30 -22.53
C ARG A 36 17.35 29.00 -21.62
N ARG A 37 17.41 30.33 -21.51
CA ARG A 37 16.47 31.13 -20.72
C ARG A 37 15.02 30.92 -21.15
N LEU A 38 14.79 30.86 -22.45
CA LEU A 38 13.46 30.61 -22.99
C LEU A 38 12.91 29.24 -22.55
N VAL A 39 13.74 28.18 -22.57
CA VAL A 39 13.35 26.85 -22.10
C VAL A 39 13.13 26.86 -20.58
N GLU A 40 13.98 27.58 -19.82
CA GLU A 40 13.81 27.78 -18.37
C GLU A 40 12.49 28.48 -18.04
N GLU A 41 12.15 29.56 -18.75
CA GLU A 41 10.90 30.28 -18.57
C GLU A 41 9.67 29.42 -18.89
N PHE A 42 9.73 28.68 -20.00
CA PHE A 42 8.66 27.77 -20.38
C PHE A 42 8.48 26.65 -19.34
N ALA A 43 9.56 26.03 -18.91
CA ALA A 43 9.53 24.96 -17.91
C ALA A 43 9.11 25.47 -16.51
N GLY A 44 9.60 26.65 -16.11
CA GLY A 44 9.20 27.35 -14.90
C GLY A 44 7.70 27.71 -14.91
N GLY A 45 7.20 28.19 -16.05
CA GLY A 45 5.79 28.50 -16.25
C GLY A 45 4.88 27.29 -16.07
N ALA A 46 5.31 26.11 -16.52
CA ALA A 46 4.55 24.88 -16.37
C ALA A 46 4.33 24.48 -14.90
N VAL A 47 5.28 24.79 -14.00
CA VAL A 47 5.19 24.54 -12.55
C VAL A 47 4.84 25.81 -11.76
N ARG A 48 4.46 26.90 -12.43
CA ARG A 48 4.21 28.22 -11.81
C ARG A 48 5.36 28.71 -10.92
N GLY A 49 6.58 28.35 -11.26
CA GLY A 49 7.74 28.56 -10.43
C GLY A 49 8.99 28.88 -11.26
N GLN A 50 10.09 28.34 -10.86
CA GLN A 50 11.39 28.58 -11.49
C GLN A 50 11.97 27.30 -12.09
N ALA A 51 12.74 27.47 -13.18
CA ALA A 51 13.52 26.41 -13.77
C ALA A 51 14.96 26.86 -13.90
N ALA A 52 15.90 25.94 -13.74
CA ALA A 52 17.31 26.11 -14.03
C ALA A 52 17.80 24.91 -14.84
N ILE A 53 18.45 25.17 -15.98
CA ILE A 53 18.94 24.14 -16.91
C ILE A 53 20.42 24.38 -17.15
N GLU A 54 21.24 23.35 -17.11
CA GLU A 54 22.63 23.42 -17.54
C GLU A 54 22.74 23.68 -19.06
N PRO A 55 23.89 24.17 -19.54
CA PRO A 55 24.07 24.45 -20.96
C PRO A 55 23.65 23.30 -21.86
N LEU A 56 22.87 23.64 -22.88
CA LEU A 56 22.40 22.70 -23.89
C LEU A 56 23.48 22.37 -24.92
N ARG A 57 23.64 21.10 -25.24
CA ARG A 57 24.54 20.62 -26.29
C ARG A 57 23.73 19.98 -27.41
N TRP A 58 23.97 20.40 -28.63
CA TRP A 58 23.25 19.90 -29.80
C TRP A 58 24.13 18.99 -30.64
N ASP A 59 23.63 17.81 -30.95
CA ASP A 59 24.24 16.87 -31.90
C ASP A 59 23.15 16.40 -32.88
N GLY A 60 23.12 17.09 -34.04
CA GLY A 60 22.08 16.88 -35.05
C GLY A 60 20.67 17.14 -34.53
N ALA A 61 19.87 16.08 -34.44
CA ALA A 61 18.51 16.12 -33.89
C ALA A 61 18.46 15.88 -32.38
N HIS A 62 19.58 15.63 -31.72
CA HIS A 62 19.65 15.38 -30.31
C HIS A 62 20.11 16.62 -29.54
N VAL A 63 19.45 16.86 -28.42
CA VAL A 63 19.81 17.89 -27.46
C VAL A 63 20.10 17.20 -26.13
N GLU A 64 21.20 17.56 -25.50
CA GLU A 64 21.62 16.98 -24.22
C GLU A 64 21.89 18.09 -23.21
N THR A 65 21.56 17.81 -21.93
CA THR A 65 21.95 18.65 -20.80
C THR A 65 22.21 17.77 -19.58
N GLY A 66 23.12 18.22 -18.72
CA GLY A 66 23.49 17.48 -17.51
C GLY A 66 22.38 17.49 -16.46
N LEU A 67 21.72 18.65 -16.29
CA LEU A 67 20.82 18.86 -15.16
C LEU A 67 19.67 19.80 -15.52
N LEU A 68 18.48 19.44 -15.07
CA LEU A 68 17.28 20.27 -15.01
C LEU A 68 16.78 20.30 -13.57
N ARG A 69 16.55 21.49 -13.03
CA ARG A 69 15.89 21.73 -11.75
C ARG A 69 14.65 22.56 -11.97
N LEU A 70 13.52 22.11 -11.40
CA LEU A 70 12.29 22.88 -11.34
C LEU A 70 11.92 23.05 -9.88
N THR A 71 11.53 24.25 -9.50
CA THR A 71 10.96 24.56 -8.19
C THR A 71 9.56 25.11 -8.40
N GLY A 72 8.56 24.45 -7.85
CA GLY A 72 7.17 24.87 -7.98
C GLY A 72 6.88 26.12 -7.15
N GLY A 73 6.12 27.05 -7.73
CA GLY A 73 5.64 28.23 -7.05
C GLY A 73 4.28 28.03 -6.41
N GLU A 74 3.71 29.10 -5.89
CA GLU A 74 2.41 29.11 -5.22
C GLU A 74 1.30 28.52 -6.10
N GLY A 75 0.52 27.59 -5.55
CA GLY A 75 -0.54 26.87 -6.25
C GLY A 75 -0.05 25.80 -7.22
N SER A 76 1.24 25.50 -7.28
CA SER A 76 1.78 24.31 -7.93
C SER A 76 1.49 23.06 -7.09
N LYS A 77 1.23 21.93 -7.77
CA LYS A 77 1.16 20.61 -7.13
C LYS A 77 2.50 19.87 -7.16
N VAL A 78 3.50 20.47 -7.75
CA VAL A 78 4.88 20.01 -7.78
C VAL A 78 5.70 20.94 -6.91
N ARG A 79 6.39 20.40 -5.90
CA ARG A 79 7.31 21.15 -5.05
C ARG A 79 8.67 21.31 -5.73
N SER A 80 9.22 20.19 -6.18
CA SER A 80 10.49 20.19 -6.90
C SER A 80 10.59 19.05 -7.92
N ILE A 81 11.34 19.28 -9.00
CA ILE A 81 11.78 18.25 -9.92
C ILE A 81 13.27 18.42 -10.15
N HIS A 82 14.01 17.33 -10.05
CA HIS A 82 15.42 17.21 -10.32
C HIS A 82 15.63 16.11 -11.34
N ALA A 83 16.15 16.44 -12.51
CA ALA A 83 16.40 15.44 -13.56
C ALA A 83 17.83 15.56 -14.07
N GLU A 84 18.50 14.42 -14.23
CA GLU A 84 19.91 14.34 -14.58
C GLU A 84 20.14 13.55 -15.86
N ASN A 85 21.18 13.95 -16.60
CA ASN A 85 21.60 13.32 -17.85
C ASN A 85 20.43 13.20 -18.83
N LEU A 86 19.95 14.36 -19.23
CA LEU A 86 18.80 14.49 -20.09
C LEU A 86 19.22 14.46 -21.56
N ARG A 87 18.45 13.75 -22.38
CA ARG A 87 18.60 13.70 -23.82
C ARG A 87 17.25 13.76 -24.49
N ALA A 88 17.06 14.71 -25.41
CA ALA A 88 15.85 14.84 -26.18
C ALA A 88 16.15 14.66 -27.68
N LYS A 89 15.26 13.97 -28.40
CA LYS A 89 15.28 13.89 -29.85
C LYS A 89 14.20 14.81 -30.41
N ILE A 90 14.60 15.79 -31.21
CA ILE A 90 13.73 16.81 -31.80
C ILE A 90 13.36 16.42 -33.25
N ASP A 91 12.09 16.53 -33.58
CA ASP A 91 11.58 16.39 -34.93
C ASP A 91 11.72 17.72 -35.68
N TRP A 92 12.77 17.86 -36.49
CA TRP A 92 13.02 19.08 -37.26
C TRP A 92 11.94 19.34 -38.33
N ALA A 93 11.28 18.32 -38.86
CA ALA A 93 10.18 18.51 -39.82
C ALA A 93 8.98 19.20 -39.15
N ALA A 94 8.70 18.86 -37.87
CA ALA A 94 7.68 19.54 -37.07
C ALA A 94 8.08 21.00 -36.76
N VAL A 95 9.37 21.26 -36.46
CA VAL A 95 9.87 22.64 -36.23
C VAL A 95 9.65 23.51 -37.48
N LEU A 96 9.94 23.01 -38.66
CA LEU A 96 9.68 23.70 -39.92
C LEU A 96 8.20 23.94 -40.19
N SER A 97 7.31 23.12 -39.64
CA SER A 97 5.85 23.28 -39.74
C SER A 97 5.23 24.11 -38.61
N GLY A 98 6.04 24.68 -37.72
CA GLY A 98 5.59 25.57 -36.65
C GLY A 98 5.26 24.89 -35.32
N ALA A 99 5.86 23.72 -35.04
CA ALA A 99 5.70 23.03 -33.75
C ALA A 99 7.02 22.47 -33.26
N TRP A 100 7.32 22.66 -31.95
CA TRP A 100 8.40 21.94 -31.30
C TRP A 100 7.90 20.55 -30.90
N ARG A 101 8.32 19.52 -31.64
CA ARG A 101 8.00 18.14 -31.31
C ARG A 101 9.22 17.43 -30.78
N VAL A 102 9.16 16.99 -29.52
CA VAL A 102 10.13 16.10 -28.90
C VAL A 102 9.64 14.67 -29.11
N GLU A 103 10.26 13.92 -30.02
CA GLU A 103 9.86 12.53 -30.30
C GLU A 103 10.11 11.63 -29.11
N LYS A 104 11.28 11.79 -28.48
CA LYS A 104 11.70 10.99 -27.34
C LYS A 104 12.53 11.84 -26.38
N PHE A 105 12.19 11.74 -25.11
CA PHE A 105 12.93 12.36 -24.01
C PHE A 105 13.46 11.26 -23.10
N LEU A 106 14.73 11.28 -22.80
CA LEU A 106 15.43 10.34 -21.93
C LEU A 106 15.96 11.10 -20.72
N ALA A 107 15.74 10.55 -19.53
CA ALA A 107 16.38 10.99 -18.31
C ALA A 107 16.99 9.77 -17.60
N LYS A 108 18.23 9.88 -17.15
CA LYS A 108 18.86 8.79 -16.39
C LYS A 108 18.30 8.71 -14.98
N ASN A 109 18.23 9.86 -14.30
CA ASN A 109 17.67 9.98 -12.95
C ASN A 109 16.60 11.08 -12.95
N LEU A 110 15.51 10.84 -12.26
CA LEU A 110 14.48 11.82 -11.98
C LEU A 110 14.12 11.73 -10.50
N ARG A 111 14.14 12.84 -9.79
CA ARG A 111 13.51 12.97 -8.47
C ARG A 111 12.43 14.04 -8.55
N ALA A 112 11.21 13.69 -8.16
CA ALA A 112 10.09 14.62 -8.13
C ALA A 112 9.41 14.57 -6.76
N GLU A 113 9.21 15.75 -6.18
CA GLU A 113 8.51 15.93 -4.92
C GLU A 113 7.18 16.63 -5.21
N PHE A 114 6.08 15.96 -4.85
CA PHE A 114 4.72 16.46 -5.03
C PHE A 114 4.20 17.06 -3.72
N GLY A 115 3.47 18.15 -3.82
CA GLY A 115 2.96 18.89 -2.69
C GLY A 115 2.69 20.33 -3.08
N GLU A 116 2.31 21.16 -2.11
CA GLU A 116 2.16 22.59 -2.35
C GLU A 116 3.54 23.24 -2.55
N GLY A 117 3.70 23.96 -3.66
CA GLY A 117 4.90 24.71 -3.97
C GLY A 117 5.07 25.89 -2.99
N GLU A 118 6.30 26.32 -2.81
CA GLU A 118 6.62 27.48 -1.97
C GLU A 118 6.21 28.79 -2.65
N ALA A 119 5.78 29.77 -1.86
CA ALA A 119 5.50 31.12 -2.34
C ALA A 119 6.81 31.78 -2.81
N THR A 120 7.12 31.64 -4.09
CA THR A 120 8.25 32.29 -4.70
C THR A 120 7.77 33.64 -5.27
N GLN A 121 8.40 34.72 -4.86
CA GLN A 121 8.18 36.05 -5.50
C GLN A 121 8.72 35.97 -6.94
N THR A 122 7.88 35.51 -7.87
CA THR A 122 8.15 35.65 -9.29
C THR A 122 7.80 37.08 -9.68
N SER A 123 8.81 37.85 -10.04
CA SER A 123 8.57 39.11 -10.77
C SER A 123 7.97 38.76 -12.12
N ASN A 124 6.67 38.93 -12.25
CA ASN A 124 5.89 38.68 -13.48
C ASN A 124 6.11 39.75 -14.57
N ASP A 125 7.27 40.39 -14.63
CA ASP A 125 7.62 41.32 -15.69
C ASP A 125 8.23 40.62 -16.91
N TRP A 126 7.67 39.45 -17.28
CA TRP A 126 8.10 38.79 -18.50
C TRP A 126 7.33 39.35 -19.71
N SER A 127 8.07 40.04 -20.56
CA SER A 127 7.61 40.42 -21.89
C SER A 127 8.38 39.55 -22.90
N PRO A 128 7.68 38.70 -23.71
CA PRO A 128 8.38 37.86 -24.68
C PRO A 128 9.27 38.68 -25.59
N SER A 129 10.56 38.34 -25.64
CA SER A 129 11.48 39.01 -26.56
C SER A 129 11.03 38.79 -28.01
N ALA A 130 11.33 39.75 -28.90
CA ALA A 130 11.00 39.64 -30.34
C ALA A 130 11.54 38.35 -31.00
N ALA A 131 12.54 37.68 -30.42
CA ALA A 131 13.04 36.38 -30.82
C ALA A 131 12.01 35.26 -30.65
N LEU A 132 11.06 35.38 -29.70
CA LEU A 132 9.97 34.41 -29.50
C LEU A 132 8.94 34.40 -30.63
N ALA A 133 8.79 35.52 -31.35
CA ALA A 133 7.86 35.58 -32.49
C ALA A 133 8.25 34.66 -33.65
N VAL A 134 9.50 34.18 -33.68
CA VAL A 134 10.03 33.28 -34.70
C VAL A 134 9.98 31.82 -34.29
N LEU A 135 9.75 31.52 -33.00
CA LEU A 135 9.71 30.16 -32.51
C LEU A 135 8.30 29.55 -32.62
N PRO A 136 8.20 28.25 -32.90
CA PRO A 136 6.92 27.59 -32.90
C PRO A 136 6.17 27.77 -31.58
N ALA A 137 4.95 28.25 -31.65
CA ALA A 137 4.10 28.47 -30.47
C ALA A 137 3.54 27.16 -29.87
N ARG A 138 3.80 26.02 -30.54
CA ARG A 138 3.22 24.73 -30.20
C ARG A 138 4.30 23.77 -29.77
N PHE A 139 4.13 23.23 -28.57
CA PHE A 139 5.05 22.22 -28.01
C PHE A 139 4.33 20.87 -27.93
N GLU A 140 4.93 19.82 -28.49
CA GLU A 140 4.40 18.46 -28.48
C GLU A 140 5.44 17.52 -27.86
N MET A 141 5.07 16.83 -26.80
CA MET A 141 5.91 15.84 -26.13
C MET A 141 5.52 14.44 -26.62
N GLY A 142 6.50 13.66 -27.06
CA GLY A 142 6.36 12.26 -27.36
C GLY A 142 6.60 11.38 -26.14
N VAL A 143 7.41 10.32 -26.34
CA VAL A 143 7.70 9.35 -25.28
C VAL A 143 8.77 9.90 -24.33
N VAL A 144 8.50 9.85 -23.03
CA VAL A 144 9.47 10.12 -21.96
C VAL A 144 9.88 8.80 -21.34
N VAL A 145 11.19 8.53 -21.28
CA VAL A 145 11.75 7.33 -20.65
C VAL A 145 12.73 7.77 -19.56
N ILE A 146 12.53 7.24 -18.38
CA ILE A 146 13.32 7.53 -17.19
C ILE A 146 13.88 6.21 -16.67
N ASP A 147 15.20 6.08 -16.61
CA ASP A 147 15.82 4.84 -16.14
C ASP A 147 15.62 4.63 -14.66
N ARG A 148 15.60 5.73 -13.86
CA ARG A 148 15.40 5.71 -12.43
C ARG A 148 14.61 6.93 -11.98
N ALA A 149 13.38 6.70 -11.53
CA ALA A 149 12.50 7.72 -10.96
C ALA A 149 12.35 7.50 -9.45
N ASP A 150 12.50 8.58 -8.69
CA ASP A 150 12.14 8.70 -7.28
C ASP A 150 11.02 9.73 -7.19
N LEU A 151 9.82 9.30 -6.77
CA LEU A 151 8.62 10.12 -6.70
C LEU A 151 8.15 10.17 -5.25
N ASP A 152 8.10 11.37 -4.67
CA ASP A 152 7.71 11.62 -3.29
C ASP A 152 6.35 12.33 -3.26
N PHE A 153 5.36 11.70 -2.61
CA PHE A 153 4.01 12.22 -2.41
C PHE A 153 3.75 12.59 -0.93
N GLY A 154 4.80 12.82 -0.16
CA GLY A 154 4.77 13.13 1.27
C GLY A 154 4.89 11.87 2.12
N GLU A 155 3.78 11.23 2.49
CA GLU A 155 3.81 10.00 3.28
C GLU A 155 4.10 8.72 2.44
N THR A 156 4.05 8.85 1.12
CA THR A 156 4.17 7.72 0.19
C THR A 156 5.23 8.03 -0.86
N GLU A 157 6.11 7.07 -1.12
CA GLU A 157 7.19 7.21 -2.08
C GLU A 157 7.23 6.04 -3.06
N ILE A 158 7.58 6.36 -4.30
CA ILE A 158 8.02 5.37 -5.30
C ILE A 158 9.50 5.61 -5.53
N GLN A 159 10.32 4.60 -5.28
CA GLN A 159 11.78 4.74 -5.32
C GLN A 159 12.40 3.85 -6.39
N LYS A 160 13.35 4.41 -7.16
CA LYS A 160 14.21 3.70 -8.12
C LYS A 160 13.44 2.93 -9.19
N THR A 161 12.28 3.43 -9.61
CA THR A 161 11.43 2.80 -10.63
C THR A 161 11.83 3.27 -12.02
N ALA A 162 11.99 2.35 -12.98
CA ALA A 162 12.04 2.70 -14.38
C ALA A 162 10.65 3.13 -14.85
N LEU A 163 10.54 4.26 -15.53
CA LEU A 163 9.27 4.85 -15.91
C LEU A 163 9.25 5.23 -17.38
N GLU A 164 8.22 4.80 -18.09
CA GLU A 164 7.90 5.25 -19.41
C GLU A 164 6.57 6.00 -19.40
N VAL A 165 6.57 7.22 -19.94
CA VAL A 165 5.41 8.10 -20.01
C VAL A 165 5.11 8.43 -21.46
N ARG A 166 3.88 8.23 -21.89
CA ARG A 166 3.43 8.53 -23.26
C ARG A 166 2.19 9.42 -23.23
N PRO A 167 2.07 10.38 -24.13
CA PRO A 167 0.81 11.10 -24.29
C PRO A 167 -0.25 10.14 -24.85
N GLU A 168 -1.46 10.20 -24.29
CA GLU A 168 -2.63 9.44 -24.76
C GLU A 168 -3.88 10.31 -24.74
N GLY A 169 -4.33 10.72 -25.91
CA GLY A 169 -5.47 11.63 -26.06
C GLY A 169 -5.22 12.99 -25.39
N ARG A 170 -5.98 13.28 -24.31
CA ARG A 170 -5.80 14.48 -23.47
C ARG A 170 -5.04 14.22 -22.18
N GLY A 171 -4.48 13.04 -22.03
CA GLY A 171 -3.82 12.60 -20.81
C GLY A 171 -2.47 11.99 -21.08
N TRP A 172 -2.01 11.23 -20.10
CA TRP A 172 -0.71 10.56 -20.09
C TRP A 172 -0.87 9.13 -19.62
N LYS A 173 -0.17 8.22 -20.27
CA LYS A 173 -0.04 6.83 -19.87
C LYS A 173 1.33 6.60 -19.26
N PHE A 174 1.33 5.95 -18.10
CA PHE A 174 2.52 5.63 -17.33
C PHE A 174 2.68 4.11 -17.29
N ASN A 175 3.86 3.64 -17.63
CA ASN A 175 4.28 2.25 -17.43
C ASN A 175 5.52 2.28 -16.54
N GLY A 176 5.44 1.64 -15.39
CA GLY A 176 6.55 1.58 -14.44
C GLY A 176 6.96 0.14 -14.15
N SER A 177 8.25 -0.07 -13.85
CA SER A 177 8.79 -1.37 -13.45
C SER A 177 10.04 -1.23 -12.59
N GLY A 178 10.23 -2.20 -11.70
CA GLY A 178 11.33 -2.19 -10.75
C GLY A 178 11.17 -1.15 -9.65
N GLY A 179 12.11 -1.13 -8.72
CA GLY A 179 12.07 -0.21 -7.58
C GLY A 179 11.16 -0.65 -6.46
N GLN A 180 10.76 0.29 -5.62
CA GLN A 180 9.98 0.04 -4.42
C GLN A 180 8.89 1.08 -4.21
N PHE A 181 7.77 0.64 -3.67
CA PHE A 181 6.71 1.48 -3.13
C PHE A 181 6.83 1.47 -1.61
N VAL A 182 6.93 2.64 -1.00
CA VAL A 182 7.13 2.83 0.45
C VAL A 182 5.99 3.66 1.00
N CYS A 183 5.38 3.18 2.08
CA CYS A 183 4.37 3.92 2.84
C CYS A 183 4.48 3.58 4.34
N PRO A 184 4.01 4.43 5.28
CA PRO A 184 4.25 4.27 6.72
C PRO A 184 3.64 3.02 7.33
N TRP A 185 2.56 2.51 6.74
CA TRP A 185 1.75 1.41 7.32
C TRP A 185 2.02 0.04 6.72
N LEU A 186 2.85 -0.05 5.67
CA LEU A 186 3.24 -1.31 5.04
C LEU A 186 4.77 -1.41 4.96
N PRO A 187 5.32 -2.61 4.99
CA PRO A 187 6.72 -2.81 4.60
C PRO A 187 6.94 -2.38 3.15
N PRO A 188 8.16 -2.03 2.75
CA PRO A 188 8.45 -1.70 1.37
C PRO A 188 8.03 -2.81 0.41
N LEU A 189 7.23 -2.45 -0.60
CA LEU A 189 6.76 -3.35 -1.64
C LEU A 189 7.67 -3.22 -2.86
N VAL A 190 8.17 -4.33 -3.38
CA VAL A 190 8.91 -4.33 -4.64
C VAL A 190 7.94 -4.17 -5.80
N ILE A 191 8.15 -3.18 -6.65
CA ILE A 191 7.34 -2.95 -7.85
C ILE A 191 7.83 -3.89 -8.95
N GLU A 192 7.00 -4.85 -9.36
CA GLU A 192 7.28 -5.67 -10.54
C GLU A 192 6.86 -4.92 -11.80
N SER A 193 5.65 -4.37 -11.81
CA SER A 193 5.14 -3.51 -12.88
C SER A 193 3.89 -2.75 -12.45
N PHE A 194 3.62 -1.63 -13.10
CA PHE A 194 2.32 -0.97 -13.05
C PHE A 194 2.01 -0.24 -14.35
N GLN A 195 0.73 -0.08 -14.63
CA GLN A 195 0.20 0.74 -15.71
C GLN A 195 -0.85 1.68 -15.13
N ALA A 196 -0.68 2.96 -15.40
CA ALA A 196 -1.60 3.98 -14.95
C ALA A 196 -1.83 5.01 -16.05
N ASP A 197 -3.03 5.56 -16.10
CA ASP A 197 -3.41 6.65 -16.99
C ASP A 197 -3.76 7.88 -16.13
N TRP A 198 -3.29 9.03 -16.55
CA TRP A 198 -3.64 10.30 -15.95
C TRP A 198 -4.40 11.17 -16.95
N SER A 199 -5.59 11.60 -16.58
CA SER A 199 -6.40 12.52 -17.35
C SER A 199 -7.27 13.37 -16.46
N GLU A 200 -7.37 14.66 -16.76
CA GLU A 200 -8.27 15.61 -16.08
C GLU A 200 -8.10 15.59 -14.53
N GLY A 201 -6.87 15.45 -14.05
CA GLY A 201 -6.57 15.42 -12.60
C GLY A 201 -6.91 14.11 -11.89
N ARG A 202 -7.21 13.04 -12.62
CA ARG A 202 -7.50 11.70 -12.11
C ARG A 202 -6.46 10.71 -12.58
N VAL A 203 -6.08 9.81 -11.68
CA VAL A 203 -5.21 8.67 -11.98
C VAL A 203 -6.08 7.42 -12.06
N SER A 204 -5.96 6.66 -13.14
CA SER A 204 -6.57 5.34 -13.29
C SER A 204 -5.46 4.29 -13.34
N ILE A 205 -5.42 3.40 -12.36
CA ILE A 205 -4.48 2.27 -12.33
C ILE A 205 -5.16 1.11 -13.08
N ALA A 206 -4.67 0.82 -14.27
CA ALA A 206 -5.19 -0.26 -15.11
C ALA A 206 -4.72 -1.63 -14.61
N SER A 207 -3.48 -1.70 -14.15
CA SER A 207 -2.90 -2.91 -13.56
C SER A 207 -1.72 -2.55 -12.66
N SER A 208 -1.51 -3.34 -11.61
CA SER A 208 -0.26 -3.31 -10.86
C SER A 208 0.10 -4.71 -10.35
N SER A 209 1.40 -4.97 -10.24
CA SER A 209 1.98 -6.16 -9.63
C SER A 209 3.08 -5.74 -8.69
N LEU A 210 2.87 -5.97 -7.41
CA LEU A 210 3.77 -5.62 -6.32
C LEU A 210 4.10 -6.88 -5.53
N LYS A 211 5.32 -6.98 -5.03
CA LYS A 211 5.77 -8.10 -4.22
C LYS A 211 6.05 -7.64 -2.79
N LEU A 212 5.53 -8.38 -1.82
CA LEU A 212 5.77 -8.21 -0.39
C LEU A 212 6.61 -9.37 0.14
N GLY A 213 7.73 -9.07 0.78
CA GLY A 213 8.62 -10.10 1.29
C GLY A 213 9.11 -11.07 0.22
N THR A 214 9.11 -12.35 0.53
CA THR A 214 9.61 -13.40 -0.37
C THR A 214 8.54 -13.97 -1.30
N THR A 215 7.30 -14.13 -0.82
CA THR A 215 6.22 -14.84 -1.53
C THR A 215 4.98 -13.98 -1.78
N GLY A 216 4.74 -12.97 -0.94
CA GLY A 216 3.53 -12.15 -1.00
C GLY A 216 3.42 -11.39 -2.32
N ARG A 217 2.22 -11.39 -2.89
CA ARG A 217 1.85 -10.65 -4.10
C ARG A 217 0.70 -9.73 -3.79
N ILE A 218 0.78 -8.51 -4.29
CA ILE A 218 -0.27 -7.50 -4.15
C ILE A 218 -0.54 -6.91 -5.52
N SER A 219 -1.81 -6.71 -5.84
CA SER A 219 -2.23 -5.99 -7.03
C SER A 219 -3.26 -4.93 -6.66
N ALA A 220 -3.24 -3.80 -7.35
CA ALA A 220 -4.21 -2.74 -7.21
C ALA A 220 -4.70 -2.29 -8.57
N VAL A 221 -6.00 -2.07 -8.70
CA VAL A 221 -6.65 -1.51 -9.89
C VAL A 221 -7.73 -0.53 -9.45
N GLY A 222 -7.98 0.50 -10.23
CA GLY A 222 -9.03 1.47 -9.88
C GLY A 222 -8.70 2.90 -10.28
N LYS A 223 -9.38 3.85 -9.64
CA LYS A 223 -9.25 5.29 -9.94
C LYS A 223 -9.01 6.08 -8.67
N TRP A 224 -8.10 7.05 -8.74
CA TRP A 224 -7.82 7.98 -7.66
C TRP A 224 -8.04 9.44 -8.11
N PRO A 225 -8.77 10.27 -7.37
CA PRO A 225 -9.65 9.88 -6.26
C PRO A 225 -10.84 9.04 -6.77
N GLY A 226 -11.25 8.04 -5.97
CA GLY A 226 -12.37 7.14 -6.29
C GLY A 226 -12.19 5.75 -5.69
N ALA A 227 -12.78 4.76 -6.32
CA ALA A 227 -12.73 3.39 -5.88
C ALA A 227 -11.47 2.68 -6.39
N MET A 228 -10.79 1.97 -5.49
CA MET A 228 -9.66 1.09 -5.80
C MET A 228 -9.92 -0.31 -5.24
N GLU A 229 -9.67 -1.31 -6.05
CA GLU A 229 -9.63 -2.71 -5.63
C GLU A 229 -8.18 -3.13 -5.41
N VAL A 230 -7.90 -3.70 -4.24
CA VAL A 230 -6.60 -4.26 -3.88
C VAL A 230 -6.78 -5.75 -3.61
N LYS A 231 -5.93 -6.59 -4.20
CA LYS A 231 -5.91 -8.05 -3.95
C LYS A 231 -4.52 -8.44 -3.47
N TRP A 232 -4.49 -9.42 -2.56
CA TRP A 232 -3.22 -9.98 -2.09
C TRP A 232 -3.32 -11.50 -1.98
N SER A 233 -2.18 -12.16 -2.15
CA SER A 233 -2.02 -13.60 -2.00
C SER A 233 -0.65 -13.95 -1.46
N ASP A 234 -0.54 -15.10 -0.81
CA ASP A 234 0.71 -15.66 -0.28
C ASP A 234 1.51 -14.72 0.64
N VAL A 235 0.83 -13.76 1.28
CA VAL A 235 1.43 -12.81 2.21
C VAL A 235 1.71 -13.51 3.55
N LEU A 236 2.93 -13.40 4.05
CA LEU A 236 3.31 -13.97 5.34
C LEU A 236 3.12 -12.95 6.47
N PRO A 237 2.55 -13.34 7.63
CA PRO A 237 2.48 -12.45 8.78
C PRO A 237 3.86 -11.93 9.23
N SER A 238 4.92 -12.73 9.04
CA SER A 238 6.31 -12.34 9.33
C SER A 238 6.87 -11.23 8.44
N ASP A 239 6.23 -10.95 7.30
CA ASP A 239 6.65 -9.87 6.40
C ASP A 239 6.30 -8.48 6.96
N PHE A 240 5.43 -8.41 7.98
CA PHE A 240 5.06 -7.14 8.63
C PHE A 240 6.02 -6.81 9.78
N PRO A 241 6.74 -5.68 9.72
CA PRO A 241 7.69 -5.31 10.76
C PRO A 241 6.99 -4.92 12.07
N GLY A 242 7.60 -5.30 13.19
CA GLY A 242 7.37 -4.64 14.48
C GLY A 242 6.23 -5.13 15.34
N GLY A 243 5.59 -6.26 15.05
CA GLY A 243 4.55 -6.80 15.92
C GLY A 243 5.00 -8.03 16.73
N LYS A 244 4.72 -8.08 18.03
CA LYS A 244 4.75 -9.33 18.83
C LYS A 244 3.92 -10.44 18.15
N TRP A 245 2.95 -10.05 17.34
CA TRP A 245 2.06 -10.91 16.58
C TRP A 245 2.75 -11.61 15.41
N GLY A 246 3.63 -10.94 14.65
CA GLY A 246 4.30 -11.55 13.50
C GLY A 246 5.21 -12.72 13.86
N ALA A 247 5.77 -12.74 15.09
CA ALA A 247 6.56 -13.85 15.59
C ALA A 247 5.69 -15.05 16.04
N ASN A 248 4.42 -14.81 16.32
CA ASN A 248 3.47 -15.78 16.86
C ASN A 248 2.51 -16.34 15.82
N LEU A 249 2.56 -15.80 14.59
CA LEU A 249 1.70 -16.18 13.48
C LEU A 249 2.55 -16.72 12.34
N ASP A 250 2.24 -17.91 11.87
CA ASP A 250 2.75 -18.45 10.62
C ASP A 250 1.59 -18.79 9.68
N GLY A 251 1.89 -19.16 8.43
CA GLY A 251 0.89 -19.41 7.39
C GLY A 251 0.84 -18.30 6.35
N LYS A 252 -0.19 -18.34 5.51
CA LYS A 252 -0.37 -17.46 4.37
C LYS A 252 -1.68 -16.71 4.46
N LEU A 253 -1.60 -15.41 4.18
CA LEU A 253 -2.75 -14.52 4.06
C LEU A 253 -3.06 -14.26 2.60
N ALA A 254 -4.33 -14.36 2.23
CA ALA A 254 -4.88 -13.95 0.94
C ALA A 254 -6.15 -13.13 1.16
N GLY A 255 -6.57 -12.33 0.20
CA GLY A 255 -7.79 -11.56 0.31
C GLY A 255 -7.94 -10.45 -0.72
N SER A 256 -8.97 -9.65 -0.51
CA SER A 256 -9.24 -8.47 -1.31
C SER A 256 -9.83 -7.33 -0.48
N ALA A 257 -9.63 -6.11 -0.93
CA ALA A 257 -10.21 -4.91 -0.35
C ALA A 257 -10.70 -3.94 -1.42
N GLN A 258 -11.80 -3.26 -1.13
CA GLN A 258 -12.25 -2.07 -1.84
C GLN A 258 -11.94 -0.85 -0.98
N VAL A 259 -11.26 0.12 -1.56
CA VAL A 259 -10.87 1.38 -0.90
C VAL A 259 -11.67 2.50 -1.52
N GLU A 260 -12.53 3.16 -0.76
CA GLU A 260 -13.36 4.27 -1.21
C GLU A 260 -13.41 5.36 -0.14
N ALA A 261 -13.10 6.60 -0.51
CA ALA A 261 -13.33 7.81 0.30
C ALA A 261 -13.13 7.64 1.83
N GLY A 262 -12.02 7.05 2.25
CA GLY A 262 -11.70 6.85 3.68
C GLY A 262 -12.34 5.63 4.33
N ARG A 263 -13.01 4.77 3.55
CA ARG A 263 -13.54 3.48 3.97
C ARG A 263 -12.83 2.37 3.21
N VAL A 264 -12.45 1.33 3.91
CA VAL A 264 -11.89 0.11 3.33
C VAL A 264 -12.78 -1.06 3.74
N THR A 265 -13.28 -1.81 2.78
CA THR A 265 -14.04 -3.03 3.02
C THR A 265 -13.41 -4.18 2.27
N GLY A 266 -13.44 -5.37 2.84
CA GLY A 266 -12.82 -6.50 2.18
C GLY A 266 -13.01 -7.81 2.93
N ASN A 267 -12.29 -8.81 2.47
CA ASN A 267 -12.23 -10.12 3.10
C ASN A 267 -10.79 -10.60 3.15
N PHE A 268 -10.51 -11.48 4.06
CA PHE A 268 -9.24 -12.21 4.09
C PHE A 268 -9.47 -13.69 4.39
N GLU A 269 -8.51 -14.46 3.94
CA GLU A 269 -8.35 -15.87 4.27
C GLU A 269 -6.93 -16.09 4.81
N TRP A 270 -6.83 -16.83 5.90
CA TRP A 270 -5.57 -17.27 6.47
C TRP A 270 -5.55 -18.79 6.48
N SER A 271 -4.54 -19.39 5.89
CA SER A 271 -4.44 -20.84 5.69
C SER A 271 -3.05 -21.39 5.99
N GLY A 272 -3.02 -22.65 6.39
CA GLY A 272 -1.80 -23.43 6.55
C GLY A 272 -0.85 -22.90 7.62
N GLY A 273 -1.40 -22.24 8.65
CA GLY A 273 -0.62 -21.58 9.68
C GLY A 273 -0.78 -22.16 11.07
N SER A 274 -0.14 -21.52 12.02
CA SER A 274 -0.34 -21.76 13.45
C SER A 274 -0.30 -20.46 14.24
N LEU A 275 -1.03 -20.48 15.36
CA LEU A 275 -1.11 -19.39 16.32
C LEU A 275 -0.40 -19.83 17.60
N ARG A 276 0.51 -18.99 18.15
CA ARG A 276 1.29 -19.26 19.34
C ARG A 276 1.22 -18.10 20.33
N GLY A 277 1.50 -18.36 21.60
CA GLY A 277 1.60 -17.31 22.61
C GLY A 277 0.30 -16.56 22.89
N VAL A 278 -0.85 -17.18 22.64
CA VAL A 278 -2.15 -16.62 22.98
C VAL A 278 -2.55 -17.11 24.39
N PRO A 279 -2.68 -16.21 25.36
CA PRO A 279 -2.84 -16.61 26.78
C PRO A 279 -4.03 -17.56 27.04
N ILE A 280 -5.14 -17.37 26.34
CA ILE A 280 -6.31 -18.25 26.47
C ILE A 280 -6.03 -19.67 25.94
N LEU A 281 -5.25 -19.79 24.89
CA LEU A 281 -4.86 -21.09 24.31
C LEU A 281 -3.83 -21.80 25.21
N GLU A 282 -2.92 -21.06 25.83
CA GLU A 282 -1.98 -21.60 26.80
C GLU A 282 -2.73 -22.15 28.03
N LYS A 283 -3.70 -21.40 28.56
CA LYS A 283 -4.57 -21.89 29.64
C LYS A 283 -5.38 -23.13 29.20
N ALA A 284 -5.86 -23.14 27.96
CA ALA A 284 -6.56 -24.30 27.40
C ALA A 284 -5.62 -25.53 27.32
N ALA A 285 -4.36 -25.35 26.97
CA ALA A 285 -3.36 -26.43 26.97
C ALA A 285 -3.14 -26.99 28.37
N ASP A 286 -2.94 -26.11 29.37
CA ASP A 286 -2.76 -26.50 30.77
C ASP A 286 -3.99 -27.25 31.31
N PHE A 287 -5.19 -26.77 30.96
CA PHE A 287 -6.45 -27.33 31.44
C PHE A 287 -6.80 -28.67 30.80
N THR A 288 -6.51 -28.84 29.50
CA THR A 288 -6.84 -30.05 28.75
C THR A 288 -5.69 -31.06 28.68
N GLY A 289 -4.47 -30.67 29.05
CA GLY A 289 -3.25 -31.48 28.89
C GLY A 289 -2.83 -31.68 27.44
N ARG A 290 -3.33 -30.82 26.52
CA ARG A 290 -3.04 -30.93 25.09
C ARG A 290 -2.09 -29.83 24.62
N GLU A 291 -0.89 -30.21 24.25
CA GLU A 291 0.14 -29.29 23.75
C GLU A 291 -0.23 -28.64 22.42
N GLU A 292 -1.17 -29.22 21.64
CA GLU A 292 -1.63 -28.64 20.37
C GLU A 292 -2.25 -27.24 20.56
N PHE A 293 -2.77 -26.91 21.74
CA PHE A 293 -3.26 -25.56 22.01
C PHE A 293 -2.14 -24.53 22.17
N ARG A 294 -0.92 -24.91 22.57
CA ARG A 294 0.23 -23.99 22.64
C ARG A 294 0.73 -23.60 21.26
N ARG A 295 0.59 -24.51 20.31
CA ARG A 295 0.87 -24.29 18.89
C ARG A 295 -0.39 -24.64 18.11
N PHE A 296 -1.35 -23.75 18.17
CA PHE A 296 -2.69 -23.95 17.65
C PHE A 296 -2.67 -23.98 16.11
N PRO A 297 -2.85 -25.14 15.45
CA PRO A 297 -2.83 -25.23 14.00
C PRO A 297 -4.11 -24.62 13.44
N ILE A 298 -4.00 -23.79 12.41
CA ILE A 298 -5.12 -23.19 11.72
C ILE A 298 -5.34 -23.91 10.41
N SER A 299 -6.45 -24.62 10.31
CA SER A 299 -6.87 -25.28 9.07
C SER A 299 -7.57 -24.30 8.13
N LYS A 300 -8.37 -23.39 8.68
CA LYS A 300 -9.07 -22.33 7.93
C LYS A 300 -9.36 -21.14 8.86
N SER A 301 -9.12 -19.94 8.34
CA SER A 301 -9.65 -18.72 8.97
C SER A 301 -10.05 -17.74 7.89
N THR A 302 -11.27 -17.20 8.02
CA THR A 302 -11.82 -16.20 7.09
C THR A 302 -12.53 -15.13 7.89
N ALA A 303 -12.52 -13.90 7.40
CA ALA A 303 -13.40 -12.85 7.90
C ALA A 303 -13.62 -11.80 6.80
N ASP A 304 -14.80 -11.16 6.88
CA ASP A 304 -15.03 -9.89 6.22
C ASP A 304 -14.59 -8.76 7.15
N PHE A 305 -14.00 -7.71 6.61
CA PHE A 305 -13.56 -6.58 7.41
C PHE A 305 -14.02 -5.25 6.83
N GLU A 306 -14.14 -4.29 7.72
CA GLU A 306 -14.40 -2.90 7.42
C GLU A 306 -13.49 -2.01 8.27
N ILE A 307 -12.80 -1.06 7.63
CA ILE A 307 -11.99 -0.05 8.30
C ILE A 307 -12.55 1.31 7.96
N GLN A 308 -12.94 2.07 8.97
CA GLN A 308 -13.43 3.43 8.80
C GLN A 308 -13.04 4.29 10.00
N ASN A 309 -12.48 5.47 9.74
CA ASN A 309 -12.05 6.42 10.78
C ASN A 309 -11.17 5.81 11.88
N GLY A 310 -10.30 4.86 11.51
CA GLY A 310 -9.41 4.15 12.44
C GLY A 310 -10.08 3.07 13.28
N ASN A 311 -11.37 2.78 13.06
CA ASN A 311 -12.06 1.66 13.66
C ASN A 311 -12.03 0.46 12.71
N PHE A 312 -11.85 -0.73 13.26
CA PHE A 312 -11.87 -2.00 12.54
C PHE A 312 -13.09 -2.81 12.98
N ALA A 313 -13.83 -3.34 12.04
CA ALA A 313 -14.91 -4.27 12.29
C ALA A 313 -14.69 -5.54 11.49
N PHE A 314 -14.70 -6.69 12.15
CA PHE A 314 -14.62 -8.00 11.53
C PHE A 314 -15.97 -8.68 11.69
N ARG A 315 -16.50 -9.20 10.58
CA ARG A 315 -17.78 -9.93 10.53
C ARG A 315 -17.55 -11.28 9.87
N ASN A 316 -18.48 -12.20 10.09
CA ASN A 316 -18.40 -13.54 9.52
C ASN A 316 -17.04 -14.21 9.80
N VAL A 317 -16.50 -13.91 11.00
CA VAL A 317 -15.24 -14.51 11.45
C VAL A 317 -15.44 -16.00 11.58
N ILE A 318 -14.60 -16.77 10.94
CA ILE A 318 -14.47 -18.21 11.10
C ILE A 318 -13.00 -18.50 11.35
N LEU A 319 -12.70 -19.13 12.48
CA LEU A 319 -11.40 -19.68 12.80
C LEU A 319 -11.57 -21.14 13.14
N GLU A 320 -10.93 -22.02 12.38
CA GLU A 320 -11.05 -23.46 12.56
C GLU A 320 -9.69 -24.12 12.69
N SER A 321 -9.57 -24.96 13.69
CA SER A 321 -8.51 -25.94 13.86
C SER A 321 -9.14 -27.30 13.86
N ALA A 322 -8.83 -28.10 12.83
CA ALA A 322 -9.45 -29.39 12.62
C ALA A 322 -9.30 -30.31 13.84
N GLY A 323 -10.44 -30.78 14.38
CA GLY A 323 -10.47 -31.67 15.52
C GLY A 323 -10.19 -31.02 16.89
N LEU A 324 -9.98 -29.70 16.96
CA LEU A 324 -9.70 -29.00 18.21
C LEU A 324 -10.72 -27.91 18.54
N LEU A 325 -10.96 -26.97 17.62
CA LEU A 325 -11.75 -25.78 17.93
C LEU A 325 -12.31 -25.18 16.65
N ARG A 326 -13.52 -24.61 16.75
CA ARG A 326 -14.07 -23.71 15.74
C ARG A 326 -14.64 -22.48 16.44
N VAL A 327 -14.29 -21.30 15.94
CA VAL A 327 -14.77 -20.01 16.46
C VAL A 327 -15.50 -19.30 15.33
N GLU A 328 -16.69 -18.80 15.61
CA GLU A 328 -17.49 -18.02 14.67
C GLU A 328 -17.98 -16.76 15.36
N GLY A 329 -18.16 -15.65 14.61
CA GLY A 329 -18.75 -14.44 15.18
C GLY A 329 -18.29 -13.15 14.57
N SER A 330 -18.23 -12.13 15.42
CA SER A 330 -17.80 -10.79 15.03
C SER A 330 -16.91 -10.16 16.10
N LEU A 331 -16.01 -9.26 15.64
CA LEU A 331 -15.06 -8.56 16.49
C LEU A 331 -14.92 -7.12 16.00
N SER A 332 -14.79 -6.17 16.89
CA SER A 332 -14.49 -4.78 16.56
C SER A 332 -13.34 -4.25 17.42
N ILE A 333 -12.56 -3.36 16.82
CA ILE A 333 -11.44 -2.71 17.47
C ILE A 333 -11.57 -1.21 17.22
N SER A 334 -11.70 -0.43 18.30
CA SER A 334 -11.75 1.01 18.19
C SER A 334 -10.39 1.61 17.87
N LYS A 335 -10.36 2.87 17.38
CA LYS A 335 -9.13 3.66 17.22
C LYS A 335 -8.30 3.78 18.52
N ASN A 336 -8.95 3.64 19.66
CA ASN A 336 -8.32 3.66 21.00
C ASN A 336 -7.83 2.28 21.44
N LYS A 337 -7.90 1.27 20.55
CA LYS A 337 -7.55 -0.13 20.82
C LYS A 337 -8.51 -0.88 21.73
N ASP A 338 -9.71 -0.35 21.97
CA ASP A 338 -10.74 -1.08 22.71
C ASP A 338 -11.25 -2.25 21.85
N LEU A 339 -11.37 -3.41 22.46
CA LEU A 339 -11.80 -4.66 21.86
C LEU A 339 -13.22 -4.98 22.31
N LEU A 340 -14.09 -5.32 21.36
CA LEU A 340 -15.43 -5.81 21.62
C LEU A 340 -15.77 -6.91 20.65
N GLY A 341 -16.26 -8.06 21.13
CA GLY A 341 -16.62 -9.18 20.27
C GLY A 341 -17.63 -10.11 20.87
N GLU A 342 -18.47 -10.67 19.99
CA GLU A 342 -19.42 -11.73 20.28
C GLU A 342 -19.07 -12.93 19.42
N LEU A 343 -18.62 -13.99 20.08
CA LEU A 343 -18.11 -15.19 19.44
C LEU A 343 -18.94 -16.41 19.86
N GLN A 344 -19.01 -17.40 19.00
CA GLN A 344 -19.46 -18.75 19.31
C GLN A 344 -18.24 -19.66 19.26
N VAL A 345 -17.94 -20.35 20.33
CA VAL A 345 -16.82 -21.28 20.42
C VAL A 345 -17.36 -22.70 20.42
N GLY A 346 -16.98 -23.48 19.43
CA GLY A 346 -17.34 -24.88 19.26
C GLY A 346 -16.14 -25.78 19.49
N VAL A 347 -16.27 -26.81 20.31
CA VAL A 347 -15.25 -27.83 20.54
C VAL A 347 -15.83 -29.23 20.31
N PRO A 348 -15.05 -30.21 19.81
CA PRO A 348 -15.48 -31.59 19.77
C PRO A 348 -15.89 -32.11 21.17
N PRO A 349 -17.01 -32.86 21.32
CA PRO A 349 -17.46 -33.33 22.61
C PRO A 349 -16.42 -34.08 23.43
N ALA A 350 -15.56 -34.84 22.74
CA ALA A 350 -14.50 -35.61 23.37
C ALA A 350 -13.48 -34.78 24.15
N LEU A 351 -13.27 -33.52 23.78
CA LEU A 351 -12.34 -32.61 24.46
C LEU A 351 -12.84 -32.14 25.82
N LEU A 352 -14.16 -32.22 26.07
CA LEU A 352 -14.79 -31.78 27.31
C LEU A 352 -14.90 -32.92 28.36
N ASN A 353 -14.53 -34.17 28.00
CA ASN A 353 -14.68 -35.32 28.87
C ASN A 353 -13.86 -35.20 30.16
N GLY A 354 -12.73 -34.47 30.15
CA GLY A 354 -11.88 -34.23 31.29
C GLY A 354 -12.25 -33.00 32.14
N ILE A 355 -13.30 -32.23 31.74
CA ILE A 355 -13.68 -30.96 32.38
C ILE A 355 -15.06 -31.13 33.04
N PRO A 356 -15.13 -31.30 34.39
CA PRO A 356 -16.40 -31.48 35.07
C PRO A 356 -17.37 -30.33 34.80
N GLY A 357 -18.61 -30.65 34.50
CA GLY A 357 -19.68 -29.66 34.26
C GLY A 357 -19.56 -28.85 32.96
N ALA A 358 -18.46 -28.94 32.20
CA ALA A 358 -18.29 -28.14 31.01
C ALA A 358 -19.36 -28.41 29.94
N ARG A 359 -19.65 -29.69 29.66
CA ARG A 359 -20.64 -30.10 28.66
C ARG A 359 -22.07 -29.79 29.09
N SER A 360 -22.39 -29.92 30.36
CA SER A 360 -23.76 -29.76 30.87
C SER A 360 -24.14 -28.31 31.21
N ARG A 361 -23.14 -27.44 31.52
CA ARG A 361 -23.37 -26.07 32.01
C ARG A 361 -22.80 -24.96 31.11
N VAL A 362 -21.81 -25.25 30.33
CA VAL A 362 -21.13 -24.22 29.51
C VAL A 362 -21.35 -24.47 28.00
N PHE A 363 -21.04 -25.64 27.50
CA PHE A 363 -21.16 -26.00 26.10
C PHE A 363 -22.46 -26.78 25.88
N THR A 364 -23.57 -26.06 25.80
CA THR A 364 -24.92 -26.67 25.86
C THR A 364 -25.58 -26.90 24.52
N ARG A 365 -25.09 -26.31 23.44
CA ARG A 365 -25.66 -26.44 22.09
C ARG A 365 -24.83 -27.39 21.26
N GLU A 366 -25.39 -28.48 20.76
CA GLU A 366 -24.72 -29.42 19.87
C GLU A 366 -25.14 -29.17 18.42
N ALA A 367 -24.15 -28.93 17.52
CA ALA A 367 -24.38 -28.76 16.10
C ALA A 367 -23.09 -29.09 15.34
N ASP A 368 -23.21 -29.68 14.16
CA ASP A 368 -22.10 -29.94 13.19
C ASP A 368 -20.89 -30.70 13.78
N GLY A 369 -21.16 -31.61 14.74
CA GLY A 369 -20.12 -32.38 15.40
C GLY A 369 -19.36 -31.63 16.51
N PHE A 370 -19.76 -30.41 16.82
CA PHE A 370 -19.24 -29.58 17.91
C PHE A 370 -20.31 -29.35 19.00
N VAL A 371 -19.82 -29.10 20.19
CA VAL A 371 -20.61 -28.50 21.25
C VAL A 371 -20.21 -27.03 21.41
N TRP A 372 -21.19 -26.13 21.45
CA TRP A 372 -21.01 -24.70 21.30
C TRP A 372 -21.34 -23.92 22.55
N THR A 373 -20.62 -22.82 22.75
CA THR A 373 -20.92 -21.83 23.80
C THR A 373 -20.71 -20.41 23.29
N PRO A 374 -21.57 -19.44 23.65
CA PRO A 374 -21.30 -18.03 23.37
C PRO A 374 -20.16 -17.51 24.26
N VAL A 375 -19.33 -16.66 23.71
CA VAL A 375 -18.20 -16.02 24.40
C VAL A 375 -18.19 -14.54 24.05
N SER A 376 -18.27 -13.69 25.06
CA SER A 376 -18.07 -12.25 24.89
C SER A 376 -16.63 -11.91 25.16
N VAL A 377 -16.03 -11.13 24.26
CA VAL A 377 -14.64 -10.63 24.35
C VAL A 377 -14.68 -9.13 24.51
N GLY A 378 -13.85 -8.59 25.40
CA GLY A 378 -13.77 -7.16 25.69
C GLY A 378 -12.37 -6.72 26.11
N GLY A 379 -12.28 -5.55 26.74
CA GLY A 379 -11.01 -4.98 27.21
C GLY A 379 -10.26 -4.24 26.12
N SER A 380 -8.95 -4.42 26.02
CA SER A 380 -8.12 -3.83 24.96
C SER A 380 -7.33 -4.91 24.21
N ILE A 381 -6.80 -4.57 23.02
CA ILE A 381 -5.92 -5.48 22.26
C ILE A 381 -4.74 -5.94 23.10
N ASP A 382 -4.20 -5.06 23.96
CA ASP A 382 -3.02 -5.35 24.76
C ASP A 382 -3.36 -6.15 26.03
N ALA A 383 -4.64 -6.09 26.47
CA ALA A 383 -5.17 -6.79 27.63
C ALA A 383 -6.62 -7.27 27.37
N PRO A 384 -6.81 -8.29 26.54
CA PRO A 384 -8.14 -8.81 26.23
C PRO A 384 -8.76 -9.53 27.45
N THR A 385 -10.05 -9.36 27.62
CA THR A 385 -10.86 -10.06 28.62
C THR A 385 -11.89 -10.95 27.92
N GLU A 386 -12.31 -12.02 28.58
CA GLU A 386 -13.33 -12.95 28.09
C GLU A 386 -14.11 -13.59 29.24
N ASN A 387 -15.29 -14.11 28.97
CA ASN A 387 -16.18 -14.66 29.98
C ASN A 387 -16.23 -16.21 30.02
N LEU A 388 -15.45 -16.90 29.17
CA LEU A 388 -15.46 -18.36 29.07
C LEU A 388 -14.74 -19.01 30.26
N SER A 389 -13.57 -18.49 30.63
CA SER A 389 -12.72 -19.04 31.71
C SER A 389 -13.48 -19.04 33.05
N SER A 390 -14.13 -17.94 33.41
CA SER A 390 -14.91 -17.83 34.65
C SER A 390 -16.07 -18.81 34.67
N ARG A 391 -16.74 -19.00 33.53
CA ARG A 391 -17.87 -19.96 33.41
C ARG A 391 -17.39 -21.41 33.52
N LEU A 392 -16.24 -21.75 32.99
CA LEU A 392 -15.62 -23.09 33.12
C LEU A 392 -15.25 -23.40 34.56
N VAL A 393 -14.64 -22.43 35.27
CA VAL A 393 -14.30 -22.56 36.69
C VAL A 393 -15.55 -22.77 37.54
N ALA A 394 -16.60 -21.95 37.32
CA ALA A 394 -17.86 -22.08 38.03
C ALA A 394 -18.55 -23.43 37.77
N ALA A 395 -18.49 -23.93 36.53
CA ALA A 395 -19.09 -25.22 36.15
C ALA A 395 -18.36 -26.40 36.82
N ALA A 396 -17.01 -26.35 36.85
CA ALA A 396 -16.20 -27.37 37.51
C ALA A 396 -16.44 -27.43 39.02
N GLY A 397 -16.50 -26.25 39.66
CA GLY A 397 -16.79 -26.16 41.08
C GLY A 397 -18.21 -26.67 41.44
N GLY A 398 -19.21 -26.27 40.65
CA GLY A 398 -20.57 -26.74 40.84
C GLY A 398 -20.73 -28.27 40.63
N ALA A 399 -20.00 -28.84 39.65
CA ALA A 399 -20.01 -30.28 39.43
C ALA A 399 -19.30 -31.05 40.55
N ALA A 400 -18.22 -30.47 41.10
CA ALA A 400 -17.53 -31.06 42.27
C ALA A 400 -18.45 -31.07 43.52
N LEU A 401 -19.19 -29.98 43.74
CA LEU A 401 -20.16 -29.91 44.83
C LEU A 401 -21.30 -30.94 44.67
N GLU A 402 -21.86 -31.10 43.47
CA GLU A 402 -22.88 -32.12 43.20
C GLU A 402 -22.36 -33.55 43.38
N ALA A 403 -21.10 -33.82 43.02
CA ALA A 403 -20.47 -35.12 43.23
C ALA A 403 -20.21 -35.41 44.73
N MET A 404 -20.05 -34.37 45.54
CA MET A 404 -19.85 -34.46 46.98
C MET A 404 -21.17 -34.53 47.77
N ASP A 405 -22.28 -34.09 47.18
CA ASP A 405 -23.58 -34.00 47.87
C ASP A 405 -24.07 -35.35 48.47
N PRO A 406 -23.93 -36.51 47.78
CA PRO A 406 -24.25 -37.82 48.38
C PRO A 406 -23.37 -38.16 49.56
N VAL A 407 -22.08 -37.71 49.57
CA VAL A 407 -21.14 -37.94 50.63
C VAL A 407 -21.40 -36.97 51.81
N LEU A 408 -21.69 -35.70 51.48
CA LEU A 408 -22.02 -34.66 52.45
C LEU A 408 -23.31 -34.93 53.19
N GLN A 409 -24.28 -35.65 52.63
CA GLN A 409 -25.49 -36.06 53.31
C GLN A 409 -25.22 -37.07 54.46
N THR A 410 -24.10 -37.73 54.44
CA THR A 410 -23.69 -38.66 55.49
C THR A 410 -22.81 -38.02 56.59
N VAL A 411 -22.41 -36.72 56.45
CA VAL A 411 -21.51 -36.00 57.34
C VAL A 411 -22.32 -35.15 58.33
N PRO A 412 -21.99 -35.11 59.64
CA PRO A 412 -22.64 -34.27 60.62
C PRO A 412 -22.55 -32.78 60.32
N GLU A 413 -23.61 -32.02 60.63
CA GLU A 413 -23.83 -30.61 60.26
C GLU A 413 -22.65 -29.64 60.56
N PRO A 414 -21.89 -29.77 61.66
CA PRO A 414 -20.78 -28.87 61.92
C PRO A 414 -19.59 -29.07 60.99
N ALA A 415 -19.35 -30.30 60.53
CA ALA A 415 -18.31 -30.58 59.54
C ALA A 415 -18.72 -30.13 58.10
N ARG A 416 -20.01 -30.12 57.83
CA ARG A 416 -20.57 -29.62 56.57
C ARG A 416 -20.34 -28.13 56.40
N LYS A 417 -20.56 -27.30 57.43
CA LYS A 417 -20.26 -25.86 57.39
C LYS A 417 -18.80 -25.55 57.16
N ALA A 418 -17.87 -26.31 57.77
CA ALA A 418 -16.44 -26.11 57.57
C ALA A 418 -16.00 -26.46 56.14
N VAL A 419 -16.61 -27.44 55.48
CA VAL A 419 -16.35 -27.78 54.08
C VAL A 419 -16.89 -26.68 53.17
N ASP A 420 -18.10 -26.15 53.39
CA ASP A 420 -18.67 -25.06 52.63
C ASP A 420 -17.86 -23.77 52.72
N GLU A 421 -17.36 -23.40 53.90
CA GLU A 421 -16.45 -22.25 54.09
C GLU A 421 -15.11 -22.42 53.37
N THR A 422 -14.54 -23.63 53.41
CA THR A 422 -13.28 -23.94 52.72
C THR A 422 -13.44 -23.89 51.21
N ILE A 423 -14.57 -24.40 50.69
CA ILE A 423 -14.89 -24.36 49.26
C ILE A 423 -15.12 -22.93 48.79
N ASN A 424 -15.88 -22.11 49.53
CA ASN A 424 -16.10 -20.71 49.20
C ASN A 424 -14.76 -19.89 49.22
N THR A 425 -13.87 -20.19 50.19
CA THR A 425 -12.54 -19.57 50.26
C THR A 425 -11.67 -19.96 49.08
N LEU A 426 -11.74 -21.22 48.62
CA LEU A 426 -11.04 -21.69 47.41
C LEU A 426 -11.54 -21.02 46.13
N PHE A 427 -12.86 -20.81 46.05
CA PHE A 427 -13.47 -20.09 44.91
C PHE A 427 -13.06 -18.62 44.87
N ASP A 428 -12.96 -17.95 46.03
CA ASP A 428 -12.46 -16.57 46.15
C ASP A 428 -10.98 -16.44 45.74
N ILE A 429 -10.20 -17.47 46.00
CA ILE A 429 -8.77 -17.52 45.63
C ILE A 429 -8.57 -17.85 44.15
N LEU A 430 -9.38 -18.73 43.55
CA LEU A 430 -9.30 -19.15 42.17
C LEU A 430 -10.01 -18.20 41.18
N GLY A 431 -10.90 -17.35 41.71
CA GLY A 431 -11.65 -16.34 40.92
C GLY A 431 -10.93 -14.98 40.80
N ARG A 432 -9.74 -14.82 41.41
CA ARG A 432 -8.85 -13.67 41.28
C ARG A 432 -7.69 -14.02 40.34
#